data_8184e756dc2f75a9a995984038863cf9
#
_entry.id   8184e756dc2f75a9a995984038863cf9
#
_cell.length_a   1.000
_cell.length_b   1.000
_cell.length_c   1.000
_cell.angle_alpha   90.00
_cell.angle_beta   90.00
_cell.angle_gamma   90.00
#
_symmetry.space_group_name_H-M   'P 1'
#
loop_
_entity.id
_entity.type
_entity.pdbx_description
1 polymer ?
#
loop_
_entity_poly.entity_id
_entity_poly.type
_entity_poly.pdbx_seq_one_letter_code
_entity_poly.pdbx_strand_id
1 'polypeptide(L)'
;GWLEEDGGWRFYLGDTGNYVADDWYKDGDHWYWFDGAGMMVHDTWKTGSDGVWYYLKDDGAMARDQWIIWKGELYRAKKDGAMFEGELHLKTDEKGALKE
;
A
#
# COMPACT_ATOMS: atom_id res chain seq x y z
N GLY A 1 -8.18 17.81 -2.81
CA GLY A 1 -6.97 17.54 -2.08
C GLY A 1 -7.21 16.83 -0.74
N TRP A 2 -6.17 16.67 -0.01
CA TRP A 2 -6.21 15.97 1.27
C TRP A 2 -6.88 16.80 2.36
N LEU A 3 -7.70 16.14 3.19
CA LEU A 3 -8.27 16.75 4.38
C LEU A 3 -8.31 15.74 5.53
N GLU A 4 -7.77 16.14 6.67
CA GLU A 4 -7.85 15.33 7.88
C GLU A 4 -9.18 15.61 8.59
N GLU A 5 -9.98 14.55 8.76
CA GLU A 5 -11.29 14.65 9.42
C GLU A 5 -11.76 13.27 9.89
N ASP A 6 -12.61 13.24 10.86
CA ASP A 6 -13.24 11.99 11.37
C ASP A 6 -12.22 10.93 11.78
N GLY A 7 -11.05 11.38 12.25
CA GLY A 7 -10.00 10.48 12.74
C GLY A 7 -9.09 9.91 11.66
N GLY A 8 -9.16 10.42 10.43
CA GLY A 8 -8.34 9.93 9.34
C GLY A 8 -8.19 10.96 8.24
N TRP A 9 -7.88 10.48 7.03
CA TRP A 9 -7.65 11.33 5.87
C TRP A 9 -8.59 10.96 4.74
N ARG A 10 -9.15 11.98 4.08
CA ARG A 10 -9.91 11.86 2.84
C ARG A 10 -9.23 12.67 1.74
N PHE A 11 -9.44 12.25 0.50
CA PHE A 11 -8.97 13.03 -0.66
C PHE A 11 -10.18 13.53 -1.42
N TYR A 12 -10.36 14.84 -1.44
CA TYR A 12 -11.48 15.50 -2.11
C TYR A 12 -11.15 15.83 -3.56
N LEU A 13 -12.13 15.62 -4.44
CA LEU A 13 -12.00 15.79 -5.87
C LEU A 13 -12.46 17.18 -6.28
N GLY A 14 -11.52 18.09 -6.48
CA GLY A 14 -11.82 19.46 -6.90
C GLY A 14 -12.78 20.18 -5.95
N ASP A 15 -13.67 20.98 -6.51
CA ASP A 15 -14.61 21.80 -5.75
C ASP A 15 -16.00 21.16 -5.63
N THR A 16 -16.12 19.88 -5.92
CA THR A 16 -17.43 19.21 -6.00
C THR A 16 -17.97 18.77 -4.63
N GLY A 17 -17.13 18.78 -3.59
CA GLY A 17 -17.50 18.22 -2.30
C GLY A 17 -17.46 16.70 -2.26
N ASN A 18 -17.12 16.04 -3.37
CA ASN A 18 -16.97 14.60 -3.44
C ASN A 18 -15.56 14.17 -3.07
N TYR A 19 -15.44 12.99 -2.51
CA TYR A 19 -14.14 12.41 -2.14
C TYR A 19 -13.99 11.01 -2.72
N VAL A 20 -12.76 10.53 -2.82
CA VAL A 20 -12.47 9.17 -3.28
C VAL A 20 -12.97 8.18 -2.23
N ALA A 21 -13.71 7.17 -2.66
CA ALA A 21 -14.24 6.13 -1.79
C ALA A 21 -14.26 4.80 -2.53
N ASP A 22 -13.90 3.73 -1.81
CA ASP A 22 -13.88 2.37 -2.32
C ASP A 22 -13.09 2.26 -3.63
N ASP A 23 -11.94 2.92 -3.68
CA ASP A 23 -11.13 2.99 -4.90
C ASP A 23 -9.69 3.39 -4.58
N TRP A 24 -8.82 3.14 -5.56
CA TRP A 24 -7.44 3.61 -5.57
C TRP A 24 -7.38 5.03 -6.13
N TYR A 25 -6.44 5.82 -5.64
CA TYR A 25 -6.16 7.14 -6.19
C TYR A 25 -4.66 7.40 -6.16
N LYS A 26 -4.13 7.87 -7.28
CA LYS A 26 -2.72 8.24 -7.39
C LYS A 26 -2.56 9.73 -7.14
N ASP A 27 -1.77 10.08 -6.13
CA ASP A 27 -1.40 11.46 -5.85
C ASP A 27 0.13 11.58 -5.93
N GLY A 28 0.62 12.38 -6.86
CA GLY A 28 2.04 12.44 -7.17
C GLY A 28 2.53 11.07 -7.66
N ASP A 29 3.55 10.54 -7.01
CA ASP A 29 4.14 9.25 -7.35
C ASP A 29 3.63 8.10 -6.49
N HIS A 30 2.61 8.34 -5.68
CA HIS A 30 2.15 7.36 -4.71
C HIS A 30 0.69 6.98 -4.93
N TRP A 31 0.39 5.69 -4.71
CA TRP A 31 -0.95 5.16 -4.75
C TRP A 31 -1.50 4.99 -3.34
N TYR A 32 -2.78 5.33 -3.17
CA TYR A 32 -3.50 5.21 -1.90
C TYR A 32 -4.81 4.47 -2.12
N TRP A 33 -5.26 3.74 -1.13
CA TRP A 33 -6.57 3.10 -1.14
C TRP A 33 -7.48 3.80 -0.14
N PHE A 34 -8.72 4.06 -0.57
CA PHE A 34 -9.74 4.66 0.28
C PHE A 34 -10.88 3.68 0.45
N ASP A 35 -11.35 3.49 1.69
CA ASP A 35 -12.44 2.57 1.98
C ASP A 35 -13.80 3.14 1.56
N GLY A 36 -14.90 2.40 1.86
CA GLY A 36 -16.24 2.83 1.49
C GLY A 36 -16.71 4.12 2.16
N ALA A 37 -16.10 4.48 3.29
CA ALA A 37 -16.37 5.75 3.98
C ALA A 37 -15.45 6.87 3.50
N GLY A 38 -14.57 6.58 2.53
CA GLY A 38 -13.61 7.55 2.00
C GLY A 38 -12.36 7.71 2.84
N MET A 39 -12.15 6.87 3.84
CA MET A 39 -10.97 6.97 4.68
C MET A 39 -9.77 6.30 4.03
N MET A 40 -8.63 7.00 4.06
CA MET A 40 -7.36 6.44 3.60
C MET A 40 -6.99 5.25 4.49
N VAL A 41 -6.75 4.11 3.84
CA VAL A 41 -6.31 2.89 4.52
C VAL A 41 -4.81 2.93 4.74
N HIS A 42 -4.34 2.49 5.89
CA HIS A 42 -2.91 2.48 6.22
C HIS A 42 -2.58 1.33 7.16
N ASP A 43 -1.31 0.97 7.20
CA ASP A 43 -0.78 -0.08 8.09
C ASP A 43 -1.47 -1.44 7.89
N THR A 44 -1.89 -1.74 6.67
CA THR A 44 -2.57 -3.01 6.40
C THR A 44 -2.52 -3.36 4.92
N TRP A 45 -3.07 -4.51 4.58
CA TRP A 45 -3.11 -5.05 3.24
C TRP A 45 -4.46 -4.79 2.58
N LYS A 46 -4.43 -4.62 1.26
CA LYS A 46 -5.63 -4.56 0.43
C LYS A 46 -5.49 -5.58 -0.69
N THR A 47 -6.51 -6.42 -0.89
CA THR A 47 -6.57 -7.33 -2.01
C THR A 47 -7.59 -6.87 -3.03
N GLY A 48 -7.27 -7.03 -4.31
CA GLY A 48 -8.18 -6.76 -5.41
C GLY A 48 -9.00 -8.00 -5.79
N SER A 49 -9.88 -7.84 -6.79
CA SER A 49 -10.70 -8.94 -7.30
C SER A 49 -9.85 -10.04 -7.96
N ASP A 50 -8.64 -9.72 -8.36
CA ASP A 50 -7.68 -10.66 -8.94
C ASP A 50 -6.91 -11.48 -7.88
N GLY A 51 -7.16 -11.21 -6.60
CA GLY A 51 -6.48 -11.89 -5.50
C GLY A 51 -5.07 -11.36 -5.22
N VAL A 52 -4.65 -10.31 -5.89
CA VAL A 52 -3.34 -9.71 -5.67
C VAL A 52 -3.38 -8.82 -4.44
N TRP A 53 -2.35 -8.94 -3.58
CA TRP A 53 -2.26 -8.18 -2.34
C TRP A 53 -1.31 -7.01 -2.48
N TYR A 54 -1.71 -5.88 -1.89
CA TYR A 54 -0.93 -4.64 -1.83
C TYR A 54 -0.86 -4.18 -0.39
N TYR A 55 0.29 -3.65 0.03
CA TYR A 55 0.47 -3.16 1.40
C TYR A 55 0.41 -1.64 1.43
N LEU A 56 -0.41 -1.10 2.32
CA LEU A 56 -0.50 0.34 2.57
C LEU A 56 0.33 0.65 3.82
N LYS A 57 1.35 1.48 3.64
CA LYS A 57 2.28 1.84 4.72
C LYS A 57 1.61 2.73 5.77
N ASP A 58 2.36 3.12 6.79
CA ASP A 58 1.85 3.96 7.87
C ASP A 58 1.37 5.33 7.40
N ASP A 59 1.94 5.84 6.31
CA ASP A 59 1.51 7.10 5.68
C ASP A 59 0.40 6.89 4.63
N GLY A 60 -0.07 5.66 4.47
CA GLY A 60 -1.09 5.29 3.50
C GLY A 60 -0.58 4.97 2.11
N ALA A 61 0.66 5.32 1.78
CA ALA A 61 1.21 5.07 0.45
C ALA A 61 1.41 3.57 0.23
N MET A 62 1.05 3.09 -0.97
CA MET A 62 1.27 1.71 -1.34
C MET A 62 2.76 1.41 -1.40
N ALA A 63 3.19 0.37 -0.68
CA ALA A 63 4.59 -0.09 -0.73
C ALA A 63 4.90 -0.66 -2.12
N ARG A 64 6.08 -0.35 -2.63
CA ARG A 64 6.57 -0.89 -3.90
C ARG A 64 8.08 -1.00 -3.89
N ASP A 65 8.57 -2.05 -4.53
CA ASP A 65 10.00 -2.32 -4.66
C ASP A 65 10.71 -2.29 -3.31
N GLN A 66 10.13 -2.95 -2.30
CA GLN A 66 10.68 -2.94 -0.96
C GLN A 66 10.25 -4.17 -0.16
N TRP A 67 10.96 -4.41 0.92
CA TRP A 67 10.61 -5.43 1.90
C TRP A 67 9.62 -4.87 2.91
N ILE A 68 8.72 -5.72 3.36
CA ILE A 68 7.69 -5.38 4.34
C ILE A 68 7.78 -6.38 5.48
N ILE A 69 7.87 -5.87 6.71
CA ILE A 69 7.72 -6.70 7.91
C ILE A 69 6.36 -6.36 8.51
N TRP A 70 5.50 -7.37 8.57
CA TRP A 70 4.16 -7.20 9.07
C TRP A 70 3.80 -8.36 9.99
N LYS A 71 3.47 -8.05 11.25
CA LYS A 71 3.17 -9.04 12.28
C LYS A 71 4.25 -10.13 12.39
N GLY A 72 5.51 -9.73 12.30
CA GLY A 72 6.64 -10.63 12.43
C GLY A 72 6.98 -11.43 11.19
N GLU A 73 6.24 -11.29 10.11
CA GLU A 73 6.48 -12.00 8.86
C GLU A 73 7.10 -11.08 7.82
N LEU A 74 7.93 -11.62 6.95
CA LEU A 74 8.62 -10.88 5.90
C LEU A 74 7.93 -11.08 4.56
N TYR A 75 7.62 -9.97 3.91
CA TYR A 75 6.97 -9.94 2.60
C TYR A 75 7.76 -9.07 1.64
N ARG A 76 7.53 -9.26 0.35
CA ARG A 76 8.17 -8.48 -0.69
C ARG A 76 7.12 -7.81 -1.59
N ALA A 77 7.17 -6.48 -1.69
CA ALA A 77 6.39 -5.75 -2.69
C ALA A 77 7.23 -5.59 -3.96
N LYS A 78 6.67 -6.00 -5.08
CA LYS A 78 7.32 -5.85 -6.38
C LYS A 78 7.27 -4.38 -6.82
N LYS A 79 7.89 -4.07 -7.97
CA LYS A 79 7.96 -2.70 -8.47
C LYS A 79 6.59 -2.08 -8.75
N ASP A 80 5.60 -2.91 -9.10
CA ASP A 80 4.23 -2.47 -9.32
C ASP A 80 3.39 -2.43 -8.04
N GLY A 81 3.99 -2.78 -6.91
CA GLY A 81 3.33 -2.81 -5.60
C GLY A 81 2.70 -4.15 -5.25
N ALA A 82 2.51 -5.04 -6.21
CA ALA A 82 1.92 -6.34 -5.92
C ALA A 82 2.83 -7.16 -5.01
N MET A 83 2.23 -7.81 -4.01
CA MET A 83 2.98 -8.71 -3.14
C MET A 83 3.51 -9.87 -3.97
N PHE A 84 4.79 -10.20 -3.78
CA PHE A 84 5.38 -11.37 -4.42
C PHE A 84 4.66 -12.63 -3.92
N GLU A 85 4.20 -13.43 -4.85
CA GLU A 85 3.56 -14.71 -4.55
C GLU A 85 4.46 -15.85 -4.99
N GLY A 86 4.39 -16.94 -4.26
CA GLY A 86 5.21 -18.10 -4.50
C GLY A 86 6.41 -18.14 -3.57
N GLU A 87 7.39 -18.95 -3.94
CA GLU A 87 8.56 -19.17 -3.13
C GLU A 87 9.65 -18.15 -3.46
N LEU A 88 9.99 -17.32 -2.47
CA LEU A 88 11.10 -16.38 -2.59
C LEU A 88 12.40 -17.09 -2.23
N HIS A 89 13.26 -17.30 -3.22
CA HIS A 89 14.58 -17.85 -3.01
C HIS A 89 15.54 -16.72 -2.65
N LEU A 90 15.78 -16.57 -1.36
CA LEU A 90 16.71 -15.57 -0.87
C LEU A 90 18.10 -16.19 -0.72
N LYS A 91 19.09 -15.44 -1.13
CA LYS A 91 20.48 -15.79 -0.91
C LYS A 91 21.10 -14.78 0.02
N THR A 92 22.02 -15.22 0.85
CA THR A 92 22.86 -14.33 1.63
C THR A 92 24.21 -14.18 0.93
N ASP A 93 24.80 -12.99 1.01
CA ASP A 93 26.18 -12.81 0.55
C ASP A 93 27.15 -13.30 1.62
N GLU A 94 28.44 -13.14 1.37
CA GLU A 94 29.48 -13.59 2.30
C GLU A 94 29.42 -12.90 3.66
N LYS A 95 28.76 -11.76 3.72
CA LYS A 95 28.57 -10.97 4.95
C LYS A 95 27.25 -11.23 5.62
N GLY A 96 26.43 -12.16 5.07
CA GLY A 96 25.12 -12.47 5.59
C GLY A 96 23.99 -11.54 5.14
N ALA A 97 24.24 -10.61 4.25
CA ALA A 97 23.20 -9.75 3.72
C ALA A 97 22.27 -10.54 2.78
N LEU A 98 20.97 -10.33 2.91
CA LEU A 98 19.98 -11.00 2.06
C LEU A 98 19.98 -10.41 0.66
N LYS A 99 19.90 -11.27 -0.33
CA LYS A 99 19.77 -10.90 -1.75
C LYS A 99 18.60 -11.61 -2.38
N GLU A 100 18.00 -10.99 -3.34
CA GLU A 100 16.99 -11.61 -4.19
C GLU A 100 17.60 -12.54 -5.23
#